data_0be8d13fd532c031d5125aba968f81e5
#
_entry.id   0be8d13fd532c031d5125aba968f81e5
#
_cell.length_a   1.000
_cell.length_b   1.000
_cell.length_c   1.000
_cell.angle_alpha   90.00
_cell.angle_beta   90.00
_cell.angle_gamma   90.00
#
_symmetry.space_group_name_H-M   'P 1'
#
loop_
_entity.id
_entity.type
_entity.pdbx_description
1 polymer ?
#
loop_
_entity_poly.entity_id
_entity_poly.type
_entity_poly.pdbx_seq_one_letter_code
_entity_poly.pdbx_strand_id
1 'polypeptide(L)' 'MESKTAVSALGALAHETRLEIFRLLVRAGAAGLSVGRIAEALAIEANGRLTFHLKELVAAKLASSRQEGRFVYYAAN' A
#
# COMPACT_ATOMS: atom_id res chain seq x y z
N MET A 1 -6.20 -18.59 -4.25
CA MET A 1 -6.69 -17.26 -4.69
C MET A 1 -7.62 -17.46 -5.90
N GLU A 2 -8.78 -16.83 -5.85
CA GLU A 2 -9.72 -16.89 -6.98
C GLU A 2 -9.16 -16.13 -8.19
N SER A 3 -9.61 -16.52 -9.41
CA SER A 3 -9.19 -15.84 -10.63
C SER A 3 -9.45 -14.33 -10.60
N LYS A 4 -10.63 -13.92 -10.15
CA LYS A 4 -10.99 -12.52 -10.02
C LYS A 4 -10.05 -11.78 -9.08
N THR A 5 -9.74 -12.37 -7.93
CA THR A 5 -8.85 -11.79 -6.94
C THR A 5 -7.42 -11.70 -7.50
N ALA A 6 -6.99 -12.74 -8.22
CA ALA A 6 -5.67 -12.76 -8.83
C ALA A 6 -5.53 -11.66 -9.90
N VAL A 7 -6.54 -11.51 -10.75
CA VAL A 7 -6.54 -10.48 -11.79
C VAL A 7 -6.51 -9.08 -11.16
N SER A 8 -7.32 -8.86 -10.12
CA SER A 8 -7.34 -7.58 -9.41
C SER A 8 -6.00 -7.28 -8.77
N ALA A 9 -5.37 -8.27 -8.13
CA ALA A 9 -4.06 -8.10 -7.51
C ALA A 9 -2.99 -7.77 -8.54
N LEU A 10 -2.95 -8.52 -9.64
CA LEU A 10 -1.99 -8.27 -10.71
C LEU A 10 -2.19 -6.89 -11.34
N GLY A 11 -3.45 -6.49 -11.54
CA GLY A 11 -3.78 -5.18 -12.06
C GLY A 11 -3.27 -4.05 -11.16
N ALA A 12 -3.45 -4.21 -9.84
CA ALA A 12 -2.96 -3.21 -8.89
C ALA A 12 -1.43 -3.11 -8.93
N LEU A 13 -0.73 -4.22 -9.08
CA LEU A 13 0.73 -4.25 -9.11
C LEU A 13 1.34 -3.89 -10.47
N ALA A 14 0.52 -3.77 -11.51
CA ALA A 14 1.01 -3.40 -12.85
C ALA A 14 1.46 -1.94 -12.92
N HIS A 15 1.16 -1.14 -11.91
CA HIS A 15 1.60 0.24 -11.83
C HIS A 15 2.92 0.30 -11.06
N GLU A 16 3.95 0.90 -11.66
CA GLU A 16 5.31 0.93 -11.09
C GLU A 16 5.33 1.47 -9.66
N THR A 17 4.67 2.60 -9.41
CA THR A 17 4.64 3.20 -8.08
C THR A 17 3.98 2.28 -7.06
N ARG A 18 2.88 1.62 -7.45
CA ARG A 18 2.20 0.68 -6.54
C ARG A 18 3.07 -0.53 -6.23
N LEU A 19 3.82 -1.02 -7.19
CA LEU A 19 4.73 -2.12 -6.97
C LEU A 19 5.82 -1.73 -5.96
N GLU A 20 6.37 -0.53 -6.09
CA GLU A 20 7.37 -0.02 -5.15
C GLU A 20 6.80 0.12 -3.74
N ILE A 21 5.58 0.66 -3.63
CA ILE A 21 4.90 0.77 -2.35
C ILE A 21 4.70 -0.62 -1.74
N PHE A 22 4.20 -1.55 -2.52
CA PHE A 22 3.95 -2.91 -2.04
C PHE A 22 5.23 -3.57 -1.53
N ARG A 23 6.33 -3.46 -2.28
CA ARG A 23 7.62 -4.02 -1.86
C ARG A 23 8.10 -3.41 -0.55
N LEU A 24 7.92 -2.11 -0.40
CA LEU A 24 8.27 -1.41 0.83
C LEU A 24 7.46 -1.93 2.02
N LEU A 25 6.14 -2.12 1.83
CA LEU A 25 5.27 -2.64 2.87
C LEU A 25 5.63 -4.07 3.25
N VAL A 26 6.00 -4.90 2.28
CA VAL A 26 6.45 -6.26 2.56
C VAL A 26 7.69 -6.24 3.45
N ARG A 27 8.65 -5.38 3.14
CA ARG A 27 9.87 -5.25 3.94
C ARG A 27 9.61 -4.71 5.34
N ALA A 28 8.61 -3.84 5.48
CA ALA A 28 8.27 -3.26 6.78
C ALA A 28 7.58 -4.24 7.72
N GLY A 29 6.98 -5.28 7.17
CA GLY A 29 6.33 -6.31 7.98
C GLY A 29 4.98 -5.89 8.55
N ALA A 30 4.51 -6.65 9.53
CA ALA A 30 3.17 -6.50 10.11
C ALA A 30 2.96 -5.15 10.80
N ALA A 31 4.02 -4.53 11.30
CA ALA A 31 3.91 -3.22 11.95
C ALA A 31 3.43 -2.15 10.97
N GLY A 32 3.78 -2.30 9.70
CA GLY A 32 3.38 -1.39 8.66
C GLY A 32 4.06 -0.04 8.73
N LEU A 33 3.61 0.87 7.88
CA LEU A 33 4.15 2.22 7.80
C LEU A 33 3.01 3.23 7.65
N SER A 34 3.18 4.40 8.25
CA SER A 34 2.27 5.52 8.03
C SER A 34 2.48 6.11 6.63
N VAL A 35 1.50 6.87 6.14
CA VAL A 35 1.60 7.54 4.84
C VAL A 35 2.86 8.41 4.77
N GLY A 36 3.13 9.17 5.84
CA GLY A 36 4.33 10.02 5.88
C GLY A 36 5.64 9.25 5.76
N ARG A 37 5.72 8.09 6.42
CA ARG A 37 6.90 7.23 6.35
C ARG A 37 7.07 6.60 4.98
N ILE A 38 5.97 6.22 4.35
CA ILE A 38 6.00 5.68 2.98
C ILE A 38 6.51 6.75 2.02
N ALA A 39 5.97 7.96 2.12
CA ALA A 39 6.37 9.07 1.27
C ALA A 39 7.87 9.38 1.43
N GLU A 40 8.34 9.41 2.67
CA GLU A 40 9.74 9.67 2.99
C GLU A 40 10.65 8.59 2.40
N ALA A 41 10.28 7.32 2.57
CA ALA A 41 11.09 6.20 2.09
C ALA A 41 11.20 6.17 0.57
N LEU A 42 10.13 6.56 -0.14
CA LEU A 42 10.09 6.55 -1.59
C LEU A 42 10.46 7.91 -2.21
N ALA A 43 10.76 8.90 -1.38
CA ALA A 43 11.10 10.26 -1.82
C ALA A 43 10.01 10.88 -2.72
N ILE A 44 8.75 10.69 -2.33
CA ILE A 44 7.59 11.26 -3.02
C ILE A 44 6.75 12.09 -2.04
N GLU A 45 5.81 12.86 -2.58
CA GLU A 45 4.93 13.66 -1.74
C GLU A 45 3.85 12.82 -1.06
N ALA A 46 3.58 13.14 0.21
CA ALA A 46 2.46 12.56 0.95
C ALA A 46 1.18 13.32 0.59
N ASN A 47 0.62 12.99 -0.57
CA ASN A 47 -0.57 13.68 -1.10
C ASN A 47 -1.68 12.68 -1.43
N GLY A 48 -2.76 13.18 -2.04
CA GLY A 48 -3.90 12.36 -2.41
C GLY A 48 -3.58 11.24 -3.40
N ARG A 49 -2.58 11.45 -4.26
CA ARG A 49 -2.16 10.42 -5.22
C ARG A 49 -1.57 9.21 -4.49
N LEU A 50 -0.72 9.45 -3.49
CA LEU A 50 -0.15 8.36 -2.69
C LEU A 50 -1.26 7.62 -1.95
N THR A 51 -2.17 8.36 -1.31
CA THR A 51 -3.31 7.76 -0.60
C THR A 51 -4.17 6.93 -1.55
N PHE A 52 -4.39 7.42 -2.77
CA PHE A 52 -5.14 6.68 -3.78
C PHE A 52 -4.45 5.34 -4.10
N HIS A 53 -3.15 5.34 -4.31
CA HIS A 53 -2.42 4.09 -4.56
C HIS A 53 -2.52 3.12 -3.40
N LEU A 54 -2.44 3.61 -2.16
CA LEU A 54 -2.58 2.78 -0.98
C LEU A 54 -3.98 2.17 -0.88
N LYS A 55 -5.02 2.96 -1.17
CA LYS A 55 -6.39 2.46 -1.17
C LYS A 55 -6.62 1.42 -2.26
N GLU A 56 -5.97 1.57 -3.40
CA GLU A 56 -6.05 0.57 -4.47
C GLU A 56 -5.41 -0.76 -4.04
N LEU A 57 -4.31 -0.71 -3.30
CA LEU A 57 -3.69 -1.92 -2.76
C LEU A 57 -4.60 -2.59 -1.74
N VAL A 58 -5.27 -1.81 -0.89
CA VAL A 58 -6.22 -2.35 0.08
C VAL A 58 -7.42 -2.97 -0.63
N ALA A 59 -7.97 -2.31 -1.65
CA ALA A 59 -9.08 -2.82 -2.43
C ALA A 59 -8.73 -4.13 -3.13
N ALA A 60 -7.48 -4.29 -3.57
CA ALA A 60 -7.00 -5.51 -4.21
C ALA A 60 -6.60 -6.60 -3.20
N LYS A 61 -6.78 -6.34 -1.91
CA LYS A 61 -6.46 -7.27 -0.80
C LYS A 61 -4.96 -7.57 -0.68
N LEU A 62 -4.13 -6.67 -1.19
CA LEU A 62 -2.68 -6.77 -1.08
C LEU A 62 -2.14 -6.06 0.15
N ALA A 63 -2.93 -5.19 0.73
CA ALA A 63 -2.57 -4.46 1.92
C ALA A 63 -3.78 -4.30 2.83
N SER A 64 -3.52 -3.97 4.08
CA SER A 64 -4.54 -3.61 5.05
C SER A 64 -4.15 -2.29 5.69
N SER A 65 -5.12 -1.62 6.29
CA SER A 65 -4.88 -0.38 7.00
C SER A 65 -5.45 -0.47 8.41
N ARG A 66 -4.82 0.25 9.33
CA ARG A 66 -5.35 0.40 10.68
C ARG A 66 -5.10 1.82 11.15
N GLN A 67 -6.01 2.33 11.96
CA GLN A 67 -5.87 3.66 12.54
C GLN A 67 -5.38 3.55 13.98
N GLU A 68 -4.36 4.32 14.31
CA GLU A 68 -3.86 4.44 15.67
C GLU A 68 -3.73 5.92 15.99
N GLY A 69 -4.63 6.43 16.83
CA GLY A 69 -4.71 7.85 17.11
C GLY A 69 -5.06 8.62 15.84
N ARG A 70 -4.21 9.57 15.48
CA ARG A 70 -4.41 10.39 14.26
C ARG A 70 -3.70 9.83 13.04
N PHE A 71 -2.98 8.72 13.19
CA PHE A 71 -2.21 8.13 12.08
C PHE A 71 -2.88 6.90 11.53
N VAL A 72 -2.77 6.71 10.22
CA VAL A 72 -3.19 5.49 9.55
C VAL A 72 -1.93 4.77 9.09
N TYR A 73 -1.85 3.48 9.44
CA TYR A 73 -0.72 2.62 9.07
C TYR A 73 -1.19 1.61 8.04
N TYR A 74 -0.33 1.36 7.06
CA TYR A 74 -0.58 0.38 6.01
C TYR A 74 0.45 -0.75 6.12
N ALA A 75 -0.01 -1.99 5.94
CA ALA A 75 0.84 -3.17 5.98
C ALA A 75 0.47 -4.09 4.83
N ALA A 76 1.45 -4.85 4.33
CA ALA A 76 1.20 -5.87 3.31
C ALA A 76 0.45 -7.04 3.93
N ASN A 77 -0.46 -7.61 3.17
CA ASN A 77 -1.18 -8.83 3.59
C ASN A 77 -0.34 -10.07 3.34
#